data_33d6a01a5e9097caf70832d7606c82f9
#
_entry.id   33d6a01a5e9097caf70832d7606c82f9
#
_cell.length_a   1.000
_cell.length_b   1.000
_cell.length_c   1.000
_cell.angle_alpha   90.00
_cell.angle_beta   90.00
_cell.angle_gamma   90.00
#
_symmetry.space_group_name_H-M   'P 1'
#
loop_
_entity.id
_entity.type
_entity.pdbx_description
1 polymer ?
#
loop_
_entity_poly.entity_id
_entity_poly.type
_entity_poly.pdbx_seq_one_letter_code
_entity_poly.pdbx_strand_id
1 'polypeptide(L)'
;MWERLLGKVPAKNFALPSHMKQSVSKTSLLSLQTHGTGPKTKAVDSIITVRRKFPGKIHAFGIGGTATLHLAAILGLDSVDSSGWRNRAARGIIQLPGRGDRLLTQLGTWRGRGLSKVEREMLEACECPGCTEAGVEGLKASGAIGFYRRATHNLYVLLNELDEIEKRIRSKTYEGWYPTHVFNGVFLKLIDYALKKKADSANNKR
;
A
#
# COMPACT_ATOMS: atom_id res chain seq x y z
N MET A 1 16.16 -9.35 -2.29
CA MET A 1 15.09 -8.36 -2.51
C MET A 1 13.69 -8.96 -2.25
N TRP A 2 13.36 -10.17 -2.72
CA TRP A 2 12.08 -10.87 -2.48
C TRP A 2 11.81 -11.24 -1.01
N GLU A 3 12.85 -11.41 -0.18
CA GLU A 3 12.76 -11.83 1.22
C GLU A 3 12.14 -10.77 2.15
N ARG A 4 12.11 -9.49 1.75
CA ARG A 4 11.57 -8.40 2.60
C ARG A 4 10.05 -8.30 2.61
N LEU A 5 9.37 -8.71 1.52
CA LEU A 5 7.89 -8.71 1.47
C LEU A 5 7.28 -10.00 1.98
N LEU A 6 8.00 -11.11 1.86
CA LEU A 6 7.54 -12.41 2.34
C LEU A 6 8.00 -12.71 3.76
N GLY A 7 8.66 -11.75 4.43
CA GLY A 7 9.25 -11.92 5.75
C GLY A 7 9.76 -13.35 5.94
N LYS A 8 11.01 -13.59 6.28
CA LYS A 8 11.47 -14.93 6.70
C LYS A 8 10.56 -15.38 7.85
N VAL A 9 9.44 -16.00 7.51
CA VAL A 9 8.71 -16.84 8.46
C VAL A 9 9.43 -18.17 8.42
N PRO A 10 10.27 -18.51 9.42
CA PRO A 10 10.72 -19.87 9.52
C PRO A 10 9.46 -20.71 9.67
N ALA A 11 9.30 -21.71 8.82
CA ALA A 11 8.23 -22.70 8.85
C ALA A 11 8.36 -23.58 10.10
N LYS A 12 8.34 -23.01 11.28
CA LYS A 12 8.30 -23.69 12.57
C LYS A 12 7.22 -23.03 13.42
N ASN A 13 6.05 -23.70 13.45
CA ASN A 13 5.03 -23.65 14.49
C ASN A 13 4.86 -22.30 15.21
N PHE A 14 4.33 -21.32 14.51
CA PHE A 14 3.83 -20.11 15.15
C PHE A 14 2.37 -20.36 15.58
N ALA A 15 2.18 -21.12 16.66
CA ALA A 15 0.94 -21.11 17.40
C ALA A 15 0.84 -19.77 18.12
N LEU A 16 0.04 -18.85 17.56
CA LEU A 16 -0.33 -17.62 18.27
C LEU A 16 -0.97 -17.99 19.61
N PRO A 17 -0.53 -17.43 20.74
CA PRO A 17 -1.19 -17.62 22.03
C PRO A 17 -2.67 -17.31 21.91
N SER A 18 -3.52 -18.09 22.57
CA SER A 18 -4.99 -18.01 22.46
C SER A 18 -5.57 -16.60 22.75
N HIS A 19 -4.89 -15.80 23.58
CA HIS A 19 -5.27 -14.41 23.87
C HIS A 19 -4.94 -13.43 22.73
N MET A 20 -4.07 -13.78 21.76
CA MET A 20 -3.79 -12.95 20.58
C MET A 20 -4.86 -13.05 19.46
N LYS A 21 -5.73 -14.05 19.53
CA LYS A 21 -6.77 -14.28 18.51
C LYS A 21 -7.93 -13.27 18.56
N GLN A 22 -8.00 -12.41 19.59
CA GLN A 22 -9.16 -11.54 19.84
C GLN A 22 -9.01 -10.07 19.42
N SER A 23 -7.86 -9.56 18.97
CA SER A 23 -7.65 -8.11 19.00
C SER A 23 -7.63 -7.35 17.68
N VAL A 24 -7.66 -8.01 16.52
CA VAL A 24 -7.84 -7.30 15.24
C VAL A 24 -8.83 -8.05 14.37
N SER A 25 -10.10 -7.70 14.44
CA SER A 25 -11.09 -8.28 13.56
C SER A 25 -10.74 -7.94 12.12
N LYS A 26 -10.80 -8.94 11.24
CA LYS A 26 -10.68 -8.81 9.76
C LYS A 26 -11.52 -7.64 9.23
N THR A 27 -12.60 -7.30 9.90
CA THR A 27 -13.58 -6.29 9.51
C THR A 27 -13.06 -4.86 9.60
N SER A 28 -12.22 -4.53 10.58
CA SER A 28 -11.71 -3.17 10.76
C SER A 28 -10.64 -2.79 9.74
N LEU A 29 -9.84 -3.74 9.27
CA LEU A 29 -8.77 -3.55 8.30
C LEU A 29 -9.27 -3.65 6.85
N LEU A 30 -10.26 -4.50 6.58
CA LEU A 30 -10.95 -4.57 5.28
C LEU A 30 -11.63 -3.25 4.90
N SER A 31 -12.02 -2.40 5.87
CA SER A 31 -12.63 -1.11 5.61
C SER A 31 -11.69 -0.10 4.94
N LEU A 32 -10.38 -0.31 4.98
CA LEU A 32 -9.41 0.51 4.23
C LEU A 32 -9.42 0.19 2.72
N GLN A 33 -9.82 -1.02 2.33
CA GLN A 33 -9.84 -1.45 0.94
C GLN A 33 -11.22 -1.38 0.29
N THR A 34 -12.29 -1.38 1.08
CA THR A 34 -13.64 -1.35 0.51
C THR A 34 -14.01 0.06 0.04
N HIS A 35 -14.61 0.13 -1.13
CA HIS A 35 -15.27 1.32 -1.67
C HIS A 35 -16.52 1.71 -0.84
N GLY A 36 -16.64 1.19 0.37
CA GLY A 36 -17.71 1.46 1.31
C GLY A 36 -17.63 2.86 1.90
N THR A 37 -18.76 3.48 2.06
CA THR A 37 -19.02 4.85 2.54
C THR A 37 -18.69 5.10 4.03
N GLY A 38 -18.05 4.14 4.71
CA GLY A 38 -17.61 4.32 6.11
C GLY A 38 -16.37 5.21 6.21
N PRO A 39 -16.24 6.03 7.28
CA PRO A 39 -15.09 6.92 7.41
C PRO A 39 -13.81 6.10 7.55
N LYS A 40 -12.91 6.24 6.56
CA LYS A 40 -11.58 5.61 6.54
C LYS A 40 -10.74 5.94 7.79
N THR A 41 -11.09 7.01 8.50
CA THR A 41 -10.55 7.41 9.79
C THR A 41 -10.75 6.37 10.90
N LYS A 42 -11.86 5.60 10.87
CA LYS A 42 -12.10 4.54 11.87
C LYS A 42 -11.00 3.48 11.89
N ALA A 43 -10.45 3.15 10.73
CA ALA A 43 -9.36 2.19 10.67
C ALA A 43 -8.05 2.76 11.27
N VAL A 44 -7.77 4.03 11.05
CA VAL A 44 -6.65 4.73 11.69
C VAL A 44 -6.82 4.71 13.20
N ASP A 45 -8.01 5.07 13.72
CA ASP A 45 -8.30 5.07 15.15
C ASP A 45 -8.19 3.67 15.77
N SER A 46 -8.65 2.64 15.05
CA SER A 46 -8.53 1.25 15.49
C SER A 46 -7.06 0.82 15.62
N ILE A 47 -6.23 1.12 14.62
CA ILE A 47 -4.80 0.78 14.64
C ILE A 47 -4.10 1.51 15.79
N ILE A 48 -4.38 2.80 15.98
CA ILE A 48 -3.81 3.58 17.10
C ILE A 48 -4.23 2.98 18.45
N THR A 49 -5.48 2.57 18.58
CA THR A 49 -5.99 1.97 19.82
C THR A 49 -5.28 0.64 20.11
N VAL A 50 -5.10 -0.21 19.09
CA VAL A 50 -4.37 -1.47 19.23
C VAL A 50 -2.91 -1.19 19.60
N ARG A 51 -2.24 -0.27 18.89
CA ARG A 51 -0.82 0.05 19.15
C ARG A 51 -0.60 0.61 20.56
N ARG A 52 -1.56 1.35 21.13
CA ARG A 52 -1.49 1.82 22.52
C ARG A 52 -1.54 0.68 23.54
N LYS A 53 -2.36 -0.33 23.28
CA LYS A 53 -2.61 -1.45 24.22
C LYS A 53 -1.65 -2.60 24.02
N PHE A 54 -1.03 -2.70 22.85
CA PHE A 54 -0.20 -3.83 22.47
C PHE A 54 1.18 -3.35 22.00
N PRO A 55 2.24 -3.52 22.80
CA PRO A 55 3.61 -3.09 22.46
C PRO A 55 4.33 -4.06 21.50
N GLY A 56 3.79 -5.26 21.28
CA GLY A 56 4.38 -6.27 20.41
C GLY A 56 4.26 -5.94 18.92
N LYS A 57 4.74 -6.87 18.08
CA LYS A 57 4.66 -6.73 16.62
C LYS A 57 3.23 -6.85 16.12
N ILE A 58 2.82 -5.93 15.25
CA ILE A 58 1.49 -5.90 14.64
C ILE A 58 1.61 -6.18 13.14
N HIS A 59 0.92 -7.21 12.68
CA HIS A 59 0.73 -7.49 11.26
C HIS A 59 -0.67 -7.08 10.82
N ALA A 60 -0.78 -6.35 9.69
CA ALA A 60 -2.06 -5.97 9.12
C ALA A 60 -2.32 -6.72 7.82
N PHE A 61 -3.44 -7.43 7.77
CA PHE A 61 -3.84 -8.24 6.61
C PHE A 61 -4.56 -7.42 5.54
N GLY A 62 -4.23 -7.69 4.28
CA GLY A 62 -4.97 -7.16 3.14
C GLY A 62 -4.76 -5.67 2.88
N ILE A 63 -3.74 -5.05 3.44
CA ILE A 63 -3.40 -3.64 3.25
C ILE A 63 -2.25 -3.53 2.23
N GLY A 64 -2.55 -3.14 1.00
CA GLY A 64 -1.50 -3.10 0.00
C GLY A 64 -1.85 -2.29 -1.23
N GLY A 65 -1.92 -1.01 -1.06
CA GLY A 65 -1.85 -0.03 -2.13
C GLY A 65 -0.82 1.02 -1.76
N THR A 66 -0.29 1.78 -2.72
CA THR A 66 0.73 2.81 -2.50
C THR A 66 0.37 3.73 -1.34
N ALA A 67 -0.87 4.21 -1.28
CA ALA A 67 -1.33 5.10 -0.21
C ALA A 67 -1.50 4.42 1.17
N THR A 68 -1.84 3.14 1.23
CA THR A 68 -2.00 2.43 2.51
C THR A 68 -0.67 2.04 3.13
N LEU A 69 0.41 1.95 2.35
CA LEU A 69 1.77 1.78 2.85
C LEU A 69 2.20 2.99 3.70
N HIS A 70 1.84 4.21 3.30
CA HIS A 70 2.08 5.41 4.11
C HIS A 70 1.45 5.31 5.49
N LEU A 71 0.17 4.89 5.55
CA LEU A 71 -0.54 4.73 6.82
C LEU A 71 0.10 3.64 7.69
N ALA A 72 0.46 2.51 7.09
CA ALA A 72 1.12 1.42 7.81
C ALA A 72 2.42 1.88 8.48
N ALA A 73 3.25 2.60 7.74
CA ALA A 73 4.52 3.12 8.24
C ALA A 73 4.33 4.20 9.34
N ILE A 74 3.43 5.17 9.11
CA ILE A 74 3.14 6.24 10.09
C ILE A 74 2.59 5.66 11.39
N LEU A 75 1.68 4.69 11.30
CA LEU A 75 1.03 4.08 12.45
C LEU A 75 1.89 3.01 13.15
N GLY A 76 3.08 2.74 12.61
CA GLY A 76 4.04 1.82 13.20
C GLY A 76 3.59 0.36 13.12
N LEU A 77 2.96 -0.04 12.01
CA LEU A 77 2.74 -1.46 11.72
C LEU A 77 4.07 -2.11 11.34
N ASP A 78 4.32 -3.31 11.86
CA ASP A 78 5.60 -4.00 11.67
C ASP A 78 5.64 -4.77 10.34
N SER A 79 4.48 -5.19 9.84
CA SER A 79 4.36 -5.85 8.55
C SER A 79 2.94 -5.74 7.99
N VAL A 80 2.83 -5.85 6.68
CA VAL A 80 1.56 -5.88 5.94
C VAL A 80 1.64 -6.93 4.84
N ASP A 81 0.50 -7.48 4.44
CA ASP A 81 0.39 -8.31 3.24
C ASP A 81 -0.57 -7.69 2.21
N SER A 82 -0.41 -8.06 0.97
CA SER A 82 -1.32 -7.63 -0.08
C SER A 82 -1.32 -8.57 -1.28
N SER A 83 -2.51 -8.99 -1.67
CA SER A 83 -2.76 -9.56 -3.00
C SER A 83 -3.27 -8.52 -4.00
N GLY A 84 -3.43 -7.27 -3.57
CA GLY A 84 -4.04 -6.19 -4.34
C GLY A 84 -3.32 -5.89 -5.66
N TRP A 85 -1.99 -5.99 -5.69
CA TRP A 85 -1.18 -5.79 -6.89
C TRP A 85 -1.50 -6.81 -8.00
N ARG A 86 -1.75 -8.09 -7.65
CA ARG A 86 -2.19 -9.15 -8.57
C ARG A 86 -3.59 -8.91 -9.08
N ASN A 87 -4.53 -8.61 -8.18
CA ASN A 87 -5.92 -8.36 -8.52
C ASN A 87 -6.08 -7.16 -9.48
N ARG A 88 -5.26 -6.12 -9.31
CA ARG A 88 -5.16 -4.98 -10.22
C ARG A 88 -4.62 -5.41 -11.58
N ALA A 89 -3.53 -6.14 -11.60
CA ALA A 89 -2.92 -6.63 -12.84
C ALA A 89 -3.90 -7.47 -13.68
N ALA A 90 -4.68 -8.36 -13.03
CA ALA A 90 -5.70 -9.16 -13.71
C ALA A 90 -6.80 -8.32 -14.37
N ARG A 91 -7.08 -7.12 -13.82
CA ARG A 91 -8.10 -6.19 -14.33
C ARG A 91 -7.55 -5.15 -15.32
N GLY A 92 -6.28 -5.26 -15.72
CA GLY A 92 -5.65 -4.28 -16.61
C GLY A 92 -5.25 -2.97 -15.91
N ILE A 93 -5.12 -2.99 -14.58
CA ILE A 93 -4.80 -1.83 -13.75
C ILE A 93 -3.31 -1.89 -13.39
N ILE A 94 -2.64 -0.75 -13.55
CA ILE A 94 -1.29 -0.53 -13.05
C ILE A 94 -1.29 0.46 -11.89
N GLN A 95 -0.25 0.40 -11.07
CA GLN A 95 -0.01 1.35 -10.00
C GLN A 95 1.15 2.27 -10.38
N LEU A 96 1.04 3.55 -9.99
CA LEU A 96 2.10 4.53 -10.18
C LEU A 96 2.50 5.12 -8.83
N PRO A 97 3.81 5.41 -8.62
CA PRO A 97 4.31 6.00 -7.38
C PRO A 97 3.54 7.28 -7.01
N GLY A 98 3.07 7.37 -5.77
CA GLY A 98 2.31 8.50 -5.26
C GLY A 98 0.97 8.80 -5.95
N ARG A 99 0.66 8.16 -7.08
CA ARG A 99 -0.54 8.44 -7.89
C ARG A 99 -1.61 7.36 -7.81
N GLY A 100 -1.24 6.15 -7.35
CA GLY A 100 -2.14 5.03 -7.18
C GLY A 100 -2.54 4.35 -8.50
N ASP A 101 -3.77 3.86 -8.54
CA ASP A 101 -4.30 2.99 -9.60
C ASP A 101 -4.64 3.75 -10.89
N ARG A 102 -4.25 3.19 -12.04
CA ARG A 102 -4.61 3.67 -13.38
C ARG A 102 -5.05 2.51 -14.27
N LEU A 103 -6.11 2.74 -15.03
CA LEU A 103 -6.56 1.80 -16.04
C LEU A 103 -5.65 1.92 -17.27
N LEU A 104 -4.91 0.85 -17.54
CA LEU A 104 -4.03 0.79 -18.72
C LEU A 104 -4.73 0.10 -19.90
N THR A 105 -5.47 -0.98 -19.60
CA THR A 105 -6.24 -1.74 -20.58
C THR A 105 -7.51 -2.29 -19.95
N GLN A 106 -8.60 -2.34 -20.70
CA GLN A 106 -9.91 -2.77 -20.21
C GLN A 106 -10.02 -4.30 -20.24
N LEU A 107 -9.75 -4.96 -19.13
CA LEU A 107 -9.82 -6.43 -18.99
C LEU A 107 -10.93 -6.90 -18.03
N GLY A 108 -11.76 -5.99 -17.55
CA GLY A 108 -12.85 -6.27 -16.61
C GLY A 108 -13.87 -5.16 -16.56
N THR A 109 -14.73 -5.19 -15.55
CA THR A 109 -15.82 -4.23 -15.36
C THR A 109 -15.40 -2.95 -14.63
N TRP A 110 -14.21 -2.93 -14.04
CA TRP A 110 -13.73 -1.75 -13.32
C TRP A 110 -13.58 -0.55 -14.26
N ARG A 111 -14.10 0.58 -13.83
CA ARG A 111 -14.00 1.85 -14.54
C ARG A 111 -13.11 2.78 -13.73
N GLY A 112 -11.96 3.12 -14.25
CA GLY A 112 -10.99 3.99 -13.61
C GLY A 112 -10.41 5.00 -14.58
N ARG A 113 -9.69 5.97 -14.04
CA ARG A 113 -8.99 6.96 -14.85
C ARG A 113 -7.84 6.31 -15.62
N GLY A 114 -7.73 6.60 -16.90
CA GLY A 114 -6.57 6.26 -17.72
C GLY A 114 -5.33 7.10 -17.35
N LEU A 115 -4.25 6.89 -18.07
CA LEU A 115 -3.02 7.64 -17.92
C LEU A 115 -3.14 9.05 -18.49
N SER A 116 -2.69 10.07 -17.74
CA SER A 116 -2.36 11.38 -18.30
C SER A 116 -1.04 11.30 -19.08
N LYS A 117 -0.69 12.38 -19.81
CA LYS A 117 0.59 12.46 -20.54
C LYS A 117 1.79 12.23 -19.62
N VAL A 118 1.85 12.96 -18.51
CA VAL A 118 2.93 12.82 -17.49
C VAL A 118 3.01 11.41 -16.91
N GLU A 119 1.85 10.79 -16.64
CA GLU A 119 1.82 9.42 -16.11
C GLU A 119 2.25 8.37 -17.14
N ARG A 120 2.03 8.62 -18.42
CA ARG A 120 2.56 7.80 -19.51
C ARG A 120 4.08 7.93 -19.58
N GLU A 121 4.61 9.14 -19.54
CA GLU A 121 6.06 9.38 -19.52
C GLU A 121 6.73 8.71 -18.31
N MET A 122 6.11 8.77 -17.11
CA MET A 122 6.57 8.02 -15.93
C MET A 122 6.59 6.51 -16.14
N LEU A 123 5.59 5.97 -16.85
CA LEU A 123 5.52 4.54 -17.14
C LEU A 123 6.55 4.11 -18.17
N GLU A 124 6.77 4.94 -19.19
CA GLU A 124 7.80 4.73 -20.24
C GLU A 124 9.22 4.77 -19.67
N ALA A 125 9.47 5.60 -18.65
CA ALA A 125 10.72 5.68 -17.91
C ALA A 125 10.88 4.61 -16.82
N CYS A 126 9.92 3.69 -16.68
CA CYS A 126 9.95 2.69 -15.61
C CYS A 126 10.96 1.58 -15.89
N GLU A 127 11.90 1.37 -14.97
CA GLU A 127 12.99 0.38 -15.07
C GLU A 127 12.63 -1.01 -14.52
N CYS A 128 11.35 -1.27 -14.18
CA CYS A 128 10.98 -2.59 -13.69
C CYS A 128 11.10 -3.65 -14.79
N PRO A 129 11.35 -4.94 -14.44
CA PRO A 129 11.47 -6.02 -15.45
C PRO A 129 10.25 -6.14 -16.36
N GLY A 130 9.05 -5.86 -15.84
CA GLY A 130 7.82 -5.91 -16.66
C GLY A 130 7.73 -4.81 -17.72
N CYS A 131 8.39 -3.66 -17.50
CA CYS A 131 8.42 -2.53 -18.44
C CYS A 131 9.61 -2.61 -19.40
N THR A 132 10.80 -2.97 -18.91
CA THR A 132 12.02 -3.01 -19.71
C THR A 132 11.99 -4.04 -20.84
N GLU A 133 11.31 -5.18 -20.64
CA GLU A 133 11.22 -6.24 -21.65
C GLU A 133 10.36 -5.89 -22.86
N ALA A 134 9.27 -5.14 -22.67
CA ALA A 134 8.27 -4.96 -23.74
C ALA A 134 7.56 -3.59 -23.72
N GLY A 135 8.05 -2.66 -22.92
CA GLY A 135 7.49 -1.31 -22.81
C GLY A 135 6.02 -1.29 -22.37
N VAL A 136 5.39 -0.14 -22.57
CA VAL A 136 3.97 0.08 -22.22
C VAL A 136 3.03 -0.84 -23.01
N GLU A 137 3.34 -1.14 -24.28
CA GLU A 137 2.51 -2.02 -25.10
C GLU A 137 2.51 -3.48 -24.59
N GLY A 138 3.64 -3.94 -24.06
CA GLY A 138 3.70 -5.25 -23.42
C GLY A 138 2.86 -5.35 -22.15
N LEU A 139 2.70 -4.26 -21.42
CA LEU A 139 1.80 -4.19 -20.27
C LEU A 139 0.32 -4.21 -20.69
N LYS A 140 -0.03 -3.73 -21.89
CA LYS A 140 -1.41 -3.76 -22.41
C LYS A 140 -1.84 -5.14 -22.88
N ALA A 141 -0.90 -6.04 -23.15
CA ALA A 141 -1.20 -7.36 -23.66
C ALA A 141 -2.24 -8.10 -22.82
N SER A 142 -3.11 -8.86 -23.47
CA SER A 142 -4.07 -9.77 -22.84
C SER A 142 -3.39 -11.09 -22.41
N GLY A 143 -4.15 -11.93 -21.70
CA GLY A 143 -3.70 -13.25 -21.28
C GLY A 143 -2.60 -13.23 -20.21
N ALA A 144 -1.90 -14.35 -20.05
CA ALA A 144 -0.95 -14.59 -18.99
C ALA A 144 0.25 -13.65 -19.04
N ILE A 145 0.81 -13.42 -20.23
CA ILE A 145 2.01 -12.58 -20.41
C ILE A 145 1.74 -11.15 -19.95
N GLY A 146 0.66 -10.52 -20.41
CA GLY A 146 0.31 -9.18 -19.99
C GLY A 146 -0.04 -9.09 -18.51
N PHE A 147 -0.69 -10.15 -17.96
CA PHE A 147 -0.91 -10.24 -16.52
C PHE A 147 0.39 -10.24 -15.73
N TYR A 148 1.36 -11.10 -16.09
CA TYR A 148 2.64 -11.17 -15.39
C TYR A 148 3.41 -9.85 -15.43
N ARG A 149 3.47 -9.20 -16.60
CA ARG A 149 4.14 -7.90 -16.74
C ARG A 149 3.53 -6.82 -15.86
N ARG A 150 2.20 -6.70 -15.86
CA ARG A 150 1.50 -5.76 -14.96
C ARG A 150 1.68 -6.11 -13.48
N ALA A 151 1.65 -7.39 -13.15
CA ALA A 151 1.84 -7.87 -11.79
C ALA A 151 3.25 -7.55 -11.28
N THR A 152 4.27 -7.80 -12.10
CA THR A 152 5.67 -7.45 -11.82
C THR A 152 5.83 -5.94 -11.64
N HIS A 153 5.26 -5.14 -12.55
CA HIS A 153 5.28 -3.68 -12.44
C HIS A 153 4.63 -3.20 -11.14
N ASN A 154 3.42 -3.67 -10.84
CA ASN A 154 2.70 -3.24 -9.64
C ASN A 154 3.45 -3.60 -8.36
N LEU A 155 4.05 -4.79 -8.32
CA LEU A 155 4.85 -5.21 -7.17
C LEU A 155 6.12 -4.36 -7.02
N TYR A 156 6.81 -4.09 -8.13
CA TYR A 156 7.98 -3.21 -8.14
C TYR A 156 7.65 -1.81 -7.61
N VAL A 157 6.53 -1.23 -8.04
CA VAL A 157 6.07 0.08 -7.56
C VAL A 157 5.81 0.05 -6.05
N LEU A 158 5.13 -0.99 -5.53
CA LEU A 158 4.87 -1.10 -4.10
C LEU A 158 6.14 -1.24 -3.28
N LEU A 159 7.13 -2.00 -3.77
CA LEU A 159 8.41 -2.18 -3.09
C LEU A 159 9.18 -0.87 -3.01
N ASN A 160 9.30 -0.17 -4.13
CA ASN A 160 10.01 1.10 -4.18
C ASN A 160 9.30 2.19 -3.36
N GLU A 161 7.96 2.21 -3.37
CA GLU A 161 7.19 3.12 -2.53
C GLU A 161 7.47 2.88 -1.05
N LEU A 162 7.53 1.62 -0.62
CA LEU A 162 7.86 1.27 0.77
C LEU A 162 9.29 1.68 1.13
N ASP A 163 10.26 1.37 0.28
CA ASP A 163 11.67 1.73 0.51
C ASP A 163 11.84 3.26 0.62
N GLU A 164 11.14 4.03 -0.21
CA GLU A 164 11.20 5.49 -0.15
C GLU A 164 10.51 6.05 1.10
N ILE A 165 9.35 5.53 1.48
CA ILE A 165 8.67 5.91 2.73
C ILE A 165 9.58 5.66 3.93
N GLU A 166 10.18 4.47 4.03
CA GLU A 166 11.08 4.13 5.14
C GLU A 166 12.31 5.03 5.18
N LYS A 167 12.91 5.31 4.03
CA LYS A 167 14.05 6.24 3.90
C LYS A 167 13.67 7.62 4.40
N ARG A 168 12.52 8.17 3.98
CA ARG A 168 12.04 9.49 4.39
C ARG A 168 11.73 9.57 5.88
N ILE A 169 11.14 8.53 6.45
CA ILE A 169 10.89 8.46 7.91
C ILE A 169 12.19 8.43 8.68
N ARG A 170 13.18 7.61 8.27
CA ARG A 170 14.48 7.51 8.93
C ARG A 170 15.26 8.83 8.86
N SER A 171 15.23 9.52 7.74
CA SER A 171 15.89 10.83 7.55
C SER A 171 15.08 12.00 8.12
N LYS A 172 13.90 11.77 8.71
CA LYS A 172 12.99 12.80 9.24
C LYS A 172 12.54 13.83 8.18
N THR A 173 12.53 13.45 6.91
CA THR A 173 12.09 14.30 5.78
C THR A 173 10.70 13.94 5.27
N TYR A 174 10.03 12.98 5.91
CA TYR A 174 8.75 12.45 5.46
C TYR A 174 7.66 13.53 5.36
N GLU A 175 7.51 14.37 6.40
CA GLU A 175 6.43 15.38 6.47
C GLU A 175 6.55 16.46 5.38
N GLY A 176 7.77 16.80 4.97
CA GLY A 176 8.00 17.72 3.85
C GLY A 176 7.83 17.08 2.47
N TRP A 177 8.00 15.75 2.40
CA TRP A 177 7.97 15.02 1.13
C TRP A 177 6.58 14.50 0.72
N TYR A 178 5.82 13.87 1.62
CA TYR A 178 4.57 13.21 1.24
C TYR A 178 3.53 14.14 0.59
N PRO A 179 3.40 15.44 0.97
CA PRO A 179 2.39 16.31 0.36
C PRO A 179 2.62 16.57 -1.14
N THR A 180 3.89 16.52 -1.59
CA THR A 180 4.27 16.68 -2.99
C THR A 180 4.32 15.36 -3.75
N HIS A 181 4.41 14.24 -3.05
CA HIS A 181 4.48 12.90 -3.63
C HIS A 181 3.10 12.25 -3.81
N VAL A 182 2.20 12.39 -2.85
CA VAL A 182 0.87 11.77 -2.87
C VAL A 182 -0.13 12.69 -3.58
N PHE A 183 -0.55 12.34 -4.79
CA PHE A 183 -1.46 13.15 -5.61
C PHE A 183 -2.97 12.89 -5.35
N ASN A 184 -3.32 12.00 -4.45
CA ASN A 184 -4.71 11.70 -4.12
C ASN A 184 -5.15 12.47 -2.87
N GLY A 185 -5.98 13.49 -3.03
CA GLY A 185 -6.43 14.36 -1.94
C GLY A 185 -7.18 13.64 -0.82
N VAL A 186 -7.85 12.52 -1.10
CA VAL A 186 -8.50 11.71 -0.06
C VAL A 186 -7.46 11.03 0.82
N PHE A 187 -6.38 10.53 0.23
CA PHE A 187 -5.29 9.90 0.97
C PHE A 187 -4.41 10.91 1.69
N LEU A 188 -4.17 12.09 1.11
CA LEU A 188 -3.49 13.19 1.81
C LEU A 188 -4.21 13.51 3.12
N LYS A 189 -5.51 13.79 3.07
CA LYS A 189 -6.31 14.07 4.28
C LYS A 189 -6.25 12.95 5.32
N LEU A 190 -6.16 11.70 4.86
CA LEU A 190 -6.07 10.55 5.76
C LEU A 190 -4.68 10.42 6.40
N ILE A 191 -3.62 10.74 5.66
CA ILE A 191 -2.25 10.80 6.17
C ILE A 191 -2.13 11.92 7.21
N ASP A 192 -2.64 13.12 6.90
CA ASP A 192 -2.69 14.26 7.82
C ASP A 192 -3.40 13.89 9.12
N TYR A 193 -4.56 13.24 9.00
CA TYR A 193 -5.32 12.74 10.15
C TYR A 193 -4.51 11.76 11.00
N ALA A 194 -3.81 10.81 10.36
CA ALA A 194 -3.00 9.81 11.06
C ALA A 194 -1.83 10.46 11.80
N LEU A 195 -1.13 11.41 11.18
CA LEU A 195 -0.04 12.16 11.79
C LEU A 195 -0.51 12.95 12.99
N LYS A 196 -1.61 13.72 12.86
CA LYS A 196 -2.23 14.48 13.96
C LYS A 196 -2.58 13.56 15.14
N LYS A 197 -3.29 12.47 14.89
CA LYS A 197 -3.69 11.51 15.94
C LYS A 197 -2.50 10.85 16.63
N LYS A 198 -1.43 10.60 15.90
CA LYS A 198 -0.19 10.07 16.47
C LYS A 198 0.47 11.09 17.40
N ALA A 199 0.54 12.36 17.01
CA ALA A 199 1.08 13.44 17.82
C ALA A 199 0.25 13.64 19.12
N ASP A 200 -1.09 13.72 19.01
CA ASP A 200 -2.00 13.82 20.17
C ASP A 200 -1.79 12.65 21.15
N SER A 201 -1.55 11.46 20.60
CA SER A 201 -1.34 10.25 21.39
C SER A 201 0.00 10.24 22.15
N ALA A 202 1.01 10.91 21.62
CA ALA A 202 2.31 11.05 22.28
C ALA A 202 2.23 12.07 23.44
N ASN A 203 1.47 13.15 23.25
CA ASN A 203 1.29 14.20 24.26
C ASN A 203 0.46 13.73 25.48
N ASN A 204 -0.51 12.85 25.28
CA ASN A 204 -1.33 12.29 26.36
C ASN A 204 -0.63 11.21 27.22
N LYS A 205 0.62 10.89 26.94
CA LYS A 205 1.44 9.94 27.74
C LYS A 205 2.42 10.65 28.68
N ARG A 206 2.48 11.97 28.65
CA ARG A 206 3.24 12.81 29.58
C ARG A 206 2.34 13.29 30.69
#